data_56da7a25fe5895bc69ea5be0cb4c9238
#
_entry.id   56da7a25fe5895bc69ea5be0cb4c9238
#
_cell.length_a   1.000
_cell.length_b   1.000
_cell.length_c   1.000
_cell.angle_alpha   90.00
_cell.angle_beta   90.00
_cell.angle_gamma   90.00
#
_symmetry.space_group_name_H-M   'P 1'
#
loop_
_entity.id
_entity.type
_entity.pdbx_description
1 polymer ?
#
loop_
_entity_poly.entity_id
_entity_poly.type
_entity_poly.pdbx_seq_one_letter_code
_entity_poly.pdbx_strand_id
1 'polypeptide(L)'
;MKYLIDANTFITPHRGYAPMDVAVTLWNKFKGMSDTGTILLLDRVQNELSINADALRQWVDTNFNMASLVTFQDNQQAIVNYGIISRWAASQNRSLKALEKFLRQDAADIYLAAYAATDPNNYTVVSFEVSNHNGPSEFKLPDVCNQFGVKCIPFQDMFRELHETY
;
A
#
# COMPACT_ATOMS: atom_id res chain seq x y z
N MET A 1 0.48 5.99 15.18
CA MET A 1 0.56 4.96 14.12
C MET A 1 -0.16 5.47 12.90
N LYS A 2 0.43 5.36 11.72
CA LYS A 2 -0.18 5.71 10.43
C LYS A 2 -0.12 4.50 9.51
N TYR A 3 -1.15 4.34 8.70
CA TYR A 3 -1.28 3.19 7.80
C TYR A 3 -1.12 3.62 6.35
N LEU A 4 -0.15 3.04 5.66
CA LEU A 4 0.07 3.22 4.23
C LEU A 4 -0.73 2.17 3.47
N ILE A 5 -1.67 2.64 2.66
CA ILE A 5 -2.66 1.77 2.02
C ILE A 5 -2.18 1.35 0.62
N ASP A 6 -2.13 0.04 0.40
CA ASP A 6 -1.94 -0.57 -0.93
C ASP A 6 -3.23 -0.47 -1.78
N ALA A 7 -3.10 -0.37 -3.09
CA ALA A 7 -4.21 -0.25 -4.03
C ALA A 7 -5.25 -1.37 -3.88
N ASN A 8 -4.80 -2.60 -3.65
CA ASN A 8 -5.69 -3.75 -3.47
C ASN A 8 -6.58 -3.65 -2.23
N THR A 9 -6.22 -2.83 -1.25
CA THR A 9 -7.06 -2.56 -0.07
C THR A 9 -8.34 -1.82 -0.44
N PHE A 10 -8.35 -1.08 -1.53
CA PHE A 10 -9.55 -0.46 -2.09
C PHE A 10 -10.16 -1.29 -3.23
N ILE A 11 -9.33 -1.80 -4.15
CA ILE A 11 -9.79 -2.53 -5.34
C ILE A 11 -10.53 -3.81 -4.97
N THR A 12 -9.98 -4.62 -4.06
CA THR A 12 -10.54 -5.93 -3.70
C THR A 12 -11.93 -5.82 -3.06
N PRO A 13 -12.16 -4.98 -2.02
CA PRO A 13 -13.50 -4.79 -1.49
C PRO A 13 -14.47 -4.22 -2.53
N HIS A 14 -14.06 -3.18 -3.26
CA HIS A 14 -14.93 -2.50 -4.23
C HIS A 14 -15.44 -3.47 -5.33
N ARG A 15 -14.57 -4.29 -5.88
CA ARG A 15 -14.92 -5.23 -6.95
C ARG A 15 -15.57 -6.52 -6.45
N GLY A 16 -15.34 -6.88 -5.19
CA GLY A 16 -15.75 -8.17 -4.64
C GLY A 16 -17.00 -8.08 -3.77
N TYR A 17 -16.82 -7.73 -2.52
CA TYR A 17 -17.85 -7.91 -1.49
C TYR A 17 -18.38 -6.62 -0.86
N ALA A 18 -17.78 -5.49 -1.14
CA ALA A 18 -18.13 -4.19 -0.55
C ALA A 18 -18.10 -3.05 -1.59
N PRO A 19 -18.95 -3.11 -2.65
CA PRO A 19 -19.08 -1.99 -3.58
C PRO A 19 -19.46 -0.70 -2.84
N MET A 20 -19.05 0.45 -3.37
CA MET A 20 -19.20 1.75 -2.70
C MET A 20 -20.65 2.16 -2.48
N ASP A 21 -21.55 1.77 -3.38
CA ASP A 21 -22.98 2.02 -3.31
C ASP A 21 -23.73 1.13 -2.30
N VAL A 22 -23.15 -0.01 -1.94
CA VAL A 22 -23.72 -0.99 -1.00
C VAL A 22 -23.10 -0.89 0.38
N ALA A 23 -21.76 -0.82 0.45
CA ALA A 23 -21.02 -0.80 1.70
C ALA A 23 -20.65 0.62 2.15
N VAL A 24 -21.60 1.54 2.12
CA VAL A 24 -21.40 2.98 2.39
C VAL A 24 -20.67 3.22 3.72
N THR A 25 -20.96 2.43 4.75
CA THR A 25 -20.30 2.56 6.06
C THR A 25 -18.79 2.33 5.97
N LEU A 26 -18.34 1.29 5.27
CA LEU A 26 -16.91 1.01 5.08
C LEU A 26 -16.21 2.20 4.38
N TRP A 27 -16.79 2.70 3.31
CA TRP A 27 -16.20 3.79 2.52
C TRP A 27 -16.18 5.11 3.28
N ASN A 28 -17.21 5.39 4.10
CA ASN A 28 -17.19 6.52 5.03
C ASN A 28 -16.12 6.38 6.11
N LYS A 29 -15.82 5.16 6.57
CA LYS A 29 -14.69 4.91 7.49
C LYS A 29 -13.36 5.22 6.83
N PHE A 30 -13.11 4.76 5.61
CA PHE A 30 -11.89 5.12 4.86
C PHE A 30 -11.77 6.65 4.72
N LYS A 31 -12.86 7.33 4.36
CA LYS A 31 -12.87 8.80 4.29
C LYS A 31 -12.49 9.42 5.64
N GLY A 32 -13.16 9.05 6.72
CA GLY A 32 -12.88 9.56 8.07
C GLY A 32 -11.44 9.32 8.53
N MET A 33 -10.89 8.13 8.23
CA MET A 33 -9.48 7.82 8.52
C MET A 33 -8.52 8.68 7.69
N SER A 34 -8.87 9.03 6.45
CA SER A 34 -8.06 9.96 5.66
C SER A 34 -8.15 11.39 6.19
N ASP A 35 -9.34 11.82 6.63
CA ASP A 35 -9.57 13.16 7.20
C ASP A 35 -8.74 13.37 8.49
N THR A 36 -8.52 12.33 9.27
CA THR A 36 -7.69 12.36 10.50
C THR A 36 -6.21 12.11 10.24
N GLY A 37 -5.80 11.79 9.01
CA GLY A 37 -4.42 11.41 8.69
C GLY A 37 -4.00 10.05 9.27
N THR A 38 -4.97 9.22 9.68
CA THR A 38 -4.73 7.86 10.17
C THR A 38 -4.28 6.94 9.03
N ILE A 39 -4.91 7.08 7.85
CA ILE A 39 -4.48 6.40 6.64
C ILE A 39 -3.82 7.39 5.67
N LEU A 40 -2.78 6.92 5.00
CA LEU A 40 -2.05 7.67 3.98
C LEU A 40 -2.09 6.92 2.65
N LEU A 41 -2.18 7.66 1.57
CA LEU A 41 -2.12 7.13 0.21
C LEU A 41 -0.89 7.71 -0.51
N LEU A 42 -0.01 6.82 -0.95
CA LEU A 42 1.18 7.22 -1.70
C LEU A 42 0.81 7.55 -3.15
N ASP A 43 1.44 8.56 -3.75
CA ASP A 43 1.25 8.98 -5.15
C ASP A 43 1.37 7.81 -6.14
N ARG A 44 2.24 6.85 -5.87
CA ARG A 44 2.41 5.63 -6.69
C ARG A 44 1.18 4.73 -6.64
N VAL A 45 0.57 4.57 -5.47
CA VAL A 45 -0.67 3.82 -5.29
C VAL A 45 -1.85 4.56 -5.95
N GLN A 46 -1.91 5.87 -5.83
CA GLN A 46 -2.93 6.68 -6.50
C GLN A 46 -2.86 6.51 -8.03
N ASN A 47 -1.66 6.46 -8.60
CA ASN A 47 -1.47 6.21 -10.03
C ASN A 47 -1.96 4.81 -10.44
N GLU A 48 -1.71 3.79 -9.63
CA GLU A 48 -2.20 2.43 -9.88
C GLU A 48 -3.74 2.36 -9.86
N LEU A 49 -4.39 3.04 -8.92
CA LEU A 49 -5.85 3.17 -8.88
C LEU A 49 -6.41 3.82 -10.15
N SER A 50 -5.66 4.75 -10.75
CA SER A 50 -6.07 5.44 -11.98
C SER A 50 -6.14 4.54 -13.19
N ILE A 51 -5.30 3.52 -13.26
CA ILE A 51 -5.23 2.59 -14.39
C ILE A 51 -6.39 1.58 -14.35
N ASN A 52 -6.87 1.27 -13.14
CA ASN A 52 -7.67 0.07 -12.93
C ASN A 52 -9.15 0.32 -12.58
N ALA A 53 -9.57 1.55 -12.27
CA ALA A 53 -10.91 1.72 -11.73
C ALA A 53 -11.43 3.17 -11.79
N ASP A 54 -12.19 3.49 -12.79
CA ASP A 54 -12.75 4.82 -12.97
C ASP A 54 -13.55 5.32 -11.76
N ALA A 55 -14.48 4.51 -11.23
CA ALA A 55 -15.31 4.88 -10.08
C ALA A 55 -14.49 5.00 -8.79
N LEU A 56 -13.51 4.12 -8.58
CA LEU A 56 -12.65 4.15 -7.40
C LEU A 56 -11.70 5.34 -7.44
N ARG A 57 -11.14 5.64 -8.61
CA ARG A 57 -10.32 6.85 -8.80
C ARG A 57 -11.14 8.10 -8.50
N GLN A 58 -12.34 8.20 -9.05
CA GLN A 58 -13.23 9.34 -8.81
C GLN A 58 -13.58 9.47 -7.31
N TRP A 59 -13.79 8.34 -6.62
CA TRP A 59 -14.04 8.34 -5.19
C TRP A 59 -12.83 8.87 -4.41
N VAL A 60 -11.63 8.43 -4.71
CA VAL A 60 -10.38 8.92 -4.08
C VAL A 60 -10.24 10.43 -4.32
N ASP A 61 -10.37 10.88 -5.55
CA ASP A 61 -10.21 12.29 -5.90
C ASP A 61 -11.25 13.20 -5.22
N THR A 62 -12.44 12.65 -4.89
CA THR A 62 -13.54 13.43 -4.29
C THR A 62 -13.55 13.36 -2.77
N ASN A 63 -13.17 12.22 -2.18
CA ASN A 63 -13.41 11.91 -0.77
C ASN A 63 -12.15 11.76 0.07
N PHE A 64 -10.99 11.47 -0.55
CA PHE A 64 -9.75 11.29 0.19
C PHE A 64 -9.14 12.65 0.52
N ASN A 65 -8.72 12.83 1.78
CA ASN A 65 -8.15 14.12 2.21
C ASN A 65 -6.79 14.35 1.53
N MET A 66 -6.63 15.51 0.90
CA MET A 66 -5.39 15.89 0.23
C MET A 66 -4.16 15.89 1.16
N ALA A 67 -4.35 16.20 2.46
CA ALA A 67 -3.27 16.15 3.45
C ALA A 67 -2.80 14.71 3.78
N SER A 68 -3.58 13.70 3.39
CA SER A 68 -3.26 12.27 3.54
C SER A 68 -2.73 11.64 2.23
N LEU A 69 -2.61 12.45 1.17
CA LEU A 69 -1.87 12.07 -0.03
C LEU A 69 -0.40 12.43 0.17
N VAL A 70 0.48 11.46 0.05
CA VAL A 70 1.92 11.66 0.23
C VAL A 70 2.68 11.41 -1.06
N THR A 71 3.64 12.26 -1.36
CA THR A 71 4.49 12.16 -2.55
C THR A 71 5.79 11.46 -2.20
N PHE A 72 6.11 10.40 -2.92
CA PHE A 72 7.32 9.62 -2.66
C PHE A 72 8.60 10.46 -2.80
N GLN A 73 8.67 11.30 -3.81
CA GLN A 73 9.85 12.11 -4.12
C GLN A 73 10.16 13.17 -3.07
N ASP A 74 9.19 13.55 -2.25
CA ASP A 74 9.39 14.55 -1.18
C ASP A 74 10.10 13.98 0.04
N ASN A 75 10.30 12.65 0.10
CA ASN A 75 10.97 11.97 1.21
C ASN A 75 12.33 11.41 0.78
N GLN A 76 13.41 12.13 1.11
CA GLN A 76 14.78 11.73 0.77
C GLN A 76 15.18 10.36 1.33
N GLN A 77 14.73 10.03 2.55
CA GLN A 77 15.04 8.74 3.16
C GLN A 77 14.30 7.60 2.43
N ALA A 78 13.09 7.83 1.94
CA ALA A 78 12.37 6.86 1.13
C ALA A 78 13.11 6.56 -0.19
N ILE A 79 13.68 7.58 -0.82
CA ILE A 79 14.50 7.41 -2.04
C ILE A 79 15.76 6.56 -1.74
N VAL A 80 16.43 6.81 -0.62
CA VAL A 80 17.57 5.99 -0.18
C VAL A 80 17.14 4.54 0.06
N ASN A 81 16.03 4.34 0.78
CA ASN A 81 15.49 3.01 1.07
C ASN A 81 15.09 2.26 -0.22
N TYR A 82 14.50 2.95 -1.20
CA TYR A 82 14.22 2.37 -2.52
C TYR A 82 15.48 1.78 -3.16
N GLY A 83 16.59 2.52 -3.14
CA GLY A 83 17.88 2.03 -3.65
C GLY A 83 18.41 0.81 -2.88
N ILE A 84 18.21 0.77 -1.55
CA ILE A 84 18.59 -0.37 -0.72
C ILE A 84 17.74 -1.60 -1.06
N ILE A 85 16.41 -1.44 -1.13
CA ILE A 85 15.46 -2.52 -1.45
C ILE A 85 15.71 -3.04 -2.87
N SER A 86 15.97 -2.16 -3.83
CA SER A 86 16.28 -2.56 -5.22
C SER A 86 17.54 -3.42 -5.31
N ARG A 87 18.61 -3.05 -4.61
CA ARG A 87 19.85 -3.85 -4.54
C ARG A 87 19.62 -5.20 -3.85
N TRP A 88 18.86 -5.22 -2.76
CA TRP A 88 18.47 -6.45 -2.10
C TRP A 88 17.66 -7.35 -3.04
N ALA A 89 16.65 -6.83 -3.72
CA ALA A 89 15.85 -7.60 -4.66
C ALA A 89 16.69 -8.21 -5.78
N ALA A 90 17.65 -7.46 -6.33
CA ALA A 90 18.57 -7.95 -7.34
C ALA A 90 19.52 -9.07 -6.84
N SER A 91 19.77 -9.12 -5.53
CA SER A 91 20.60 -10.18 -4.92
C SER A 91 19.82 -11.46 -4.59
N GLN A 92 18.49 -11.44 -4.71
CA GLN A 92 17.66 -12.60 -4.41
C GLN A 92 17.66 -13.61 -5.56
N ASN A 93 17.60 -14.90 -5.22
CA ASN A 93 17.48 -15.98 -6.21
C ASN A 93 16.03 -16.07 -6.75
N ARG A 94 15.61 -15.03 -7.46
CA ARG A 94 14.29 -14.93 -8.11
C ARG A 94 14.44 -14.86 -9.62
N SER A 95 13.37 -15.14 -10.38
CA SER A 95 13.41 -15.02 -11.84
C SER A 95 13.64 -13.56 -12.25
N LEU A 96 14.30 -13.35 -13.38
CA LEU A 96 14.50 -12.03 -13.98
C LEU A 96 13.16 -11.31 -14.18
N LYS A 97 12.14 -12.05 -14.63
CA LYS A 97 10.78 -11.52 -14.81
C LYS A 97 10.15 -11.02 -13.49
N ALA A 98 10.39 -11.71 -12.37
CA ALA A 98 9.92 -11.27 -11.06
C ALA A 98 10.62 -9.98 -10.62
N LEU A 99 11.92 -9.88 -10.85
CA LEU A 99 12.70 -8.68 -10.55
C LEU A 99 12.25 -7.49 -11.40
N GLU A 100 12.11 -7.68 -12.72
CA GLU A 100 11.62 -6.64 -13.63
C GLU A 100 10.23 -6.14 -13.24
N LYS A 101 9.31 -7.07 -12.91
CA LYS A 101 7.95 -6.71 -12.43
C LYS A 101 7.99 -5.87 -11.16
N PHE A 102 8.83 -6.25 -10.20
CA PHE A 102 8.95 -5.58 -8.89
C PHE A 102 9.60 -4.19 -8.99
N LEU A 103 10.55 -4.01 -9.91
CA LEU A 103 11.28 -2.77 -10.12
C LEU A 103 10.64 -1.85 -11.16
N ARG A 104 9.51 -2.22 -11.75
CA ARG A 104 8.81 -1.36 -12.71
C ARG A 104 8.44 -0.03 -12.06
N GLN A 105 8.51 1.02 -12.85
CA GLN A 105 8.23 2.39 -12.40
C GLN A 105 6.78 2.58 -11.90
N ASP A 106 5.85 1.77 -12.40
CA ASP A 106 4.42 1.76 -12.05
C ASP A 106 4.06 0.73 -10.95
N ALA A 107 5.03 -0.04 -10.44
CA ALA A 107 4.81 -0.96 -9.34
C ALA A 107 4.84 -0.20 -8.01
N ALA A 108 3.70 -0.14 -7.28
CA ALA A 108 3.62 0.60 -6.03
C ALA A 108 4.34 -0.09 -4.86
N ASP A 109 4.47 -1.41 -4.87
CA ASP A 109 4.95 -2.23 -3.74
C ASP A 109 6.30 -1.80 -3.18
N ILE A 110 7.30 -1.64 -4.05
CA ILE A 110 8.65 -1.24 -3.64
C ILE A 110 8.65 0.17 -3.02
N TYR A 111 7.82 1.08 -3.56
CA TYR A 111 7.70 2.44 -3.05
C TYR A 111 7.02 2.47 -1.68
N LEU A 112 5.97 1.65 -1.48
CA LEU A 112 5.29 1.49 -0.18
C LEU A 112 6.26 0.97 0.88
N ALA A 113 6.98 -0.11 0.59
CA ALA A 113 7.97 -0.68 1.51
C ALA A 113 9.08 0.32 1.83
N ALA A 114 9.60 1.03 0.82
CA ALA A 114 10.66 2.03 1.00
C ALA A 114 10.20 3.24 1.82
N TYR A 115 8.98 3.71 1.60
CA TYR A 115 8.41 4.82 2.37
C TYR A 115 8.17 4.40 3.82
N ALA A 116 7.53 3.25 4.06
CA ALA A 116 7.29 2.74 5.41
C ALA A 116 8.58 2.49 6.20
N ALA A 117 9.64 2.03 5.52
CA ALA A 117 10.95 1.82 6.12
C ALA A 117 11.67 3.12 6.56
N THR A 118 11.11 4.31 6.28
CA THR A 118 11.65 5.56 6.84
C THR A 118 11.37 5.70 8.33
N ASP A 119 10.29 5.11 8.82
CA ASP A 119 9.92 5.08 10.25
C ASP A 119 9.05 3.84 10.55
N PRO A 120 9.67 2.65 10.68
CA PRO A 120 8.94 1.38 10.85
C PRO A 120 8.12 1.32 12.14
N ASN A 121 8.41 2.17 13.12
CA ASN A 121 7.66 2.23 14.37
C ASN A 121 6.34 3.02 14.23
N ASN A 122 6.26 3.92 13.27
CA ASN A 122 5.10 4.78 13.06
C ASN A 122 4.32 4.46 11.79
N TYR A 123 4.90 3.71 10.85
CA TYR A 123 4.23 3.29 9.62
C TYR A 123 3.93 1.80 9.62
N THR A 124 2.71 1.45 9.24
CA THR A 124 2.28 0.07 8.93
C THR A 124 1.72 0.04 7.51
N VAL A 125 2.15 -0.91 6.71
CA VAL A 125 1.59 -1.13 5.37
C VAL A 125 0.33 -1.98 5.49
N VAL A 126 -0.71 -1.64 4.75
CA VAL A 126 -1.97 -2.40 4.69
C VAL A 126 -2.16 -2.95 3.30
N SER A 127 -2.21 -4.27 3.17
CA SER A 127 -2.37 -4.96 1.88
C SER A 127 -3.21 -6.23 2.04
N PHE A 128 -3.80 -6.69 0.93
CA PHE A 128 -4.44 -8.01 0.82
C PHE A 128 -3.48 -9.12 0.41
N GLU A 129 -2.23 -8.79 0.10
CA GLU A 129 -1.27 -9.81 -0.28
C GLU A 129 -0.93 -10.74 0.88
N VAL A 130 -0.75 -12.01 0.54
CA VAL A 130 -0.30 -13.05 1.48
C VAL A 130 1.17 -13.36 1.23
N SER A 131 1.93 -13.48 2.31
CA SER A 131 3.35 -13.89 2.28
C SER A 131 3.55 -15.18 1.49
N ASN A 132 4.60 -15.22 0.67
CA ASN A 132 5.05 -16.41 -0.06
C ASN A 132 6.57 -16.40 -0.21
N HIS A 133 7.27 -16.61 0.90
CA HIS A 133 8.75 -16.57 0.97
C HIS A 133 9.45 -17.51 -0.04
N ASN A 134 8.83 -18.62 -0.39
CA ASN A 134 9.42 -19.64 -1.25
C ASN A 134 9.01 -19.53 -2.73
N GLY A 135 8.15 -18.57 -3.07
CA GLY A 135 7.69 -18.38 -4.45
C GLY A 135 8.79 -17.77 -5.34
N PRO A 136 9.33 -18.47 -6.35
CA PRO A 136 10.38 -17.91 -7.21
C PRO A 136 9.86 -16.85 -8.19
N SER A 137 8.56 -16.77 -8.37
CA SER A 137 7.92 -16.02 -9.46
C SER A 137 7.55 -14.57 -9.13
N GLU A 138 7.51 -14.20 -7.82
CA GLU A 138 7.07 -12.85 -7.40
C GLU A 138 7.74 -12.42 -6.11
N PHE A 139 7.95 -11.11 -5.96
CA PHE A 139 8.15 -10.47 -4.67
C PHE A 139 6.77 -10.13 -4.09
N LYS A 140 6.50 -10.57 -2.88
CA LYS A 140 5.26 -10.25 -2.17
C LYS A 140 5.49 -9.09 -1.21
N LEU A 141 4.62 -8.11 -1.22
CA LEU A 141 4.74 -6.91 -0.39
C LEU A 141 4.94 -7.23 1.11
N PRO A 142 4.22 -8.19 1.73
CA PRO A 142 4.49 -8.56 3.12
C PRO A 142 5.90 -9.12 3.36
N ASP A 143 6.45 -9.88 2.40
CA ASP A 143 7.80 -10.46 2.52
C ASP A 143 8.86 -9.36 2.44
N VAL A 144 8.68 -8.40 1.52
CA VAL A 144 9.56 -7.24 1.39
C VAL A 144 9.50 -6.38 2.66
N CYS A 145 8.31 -6.06 3.13
CA CYS A 145 8.11 -5.29 4.37
C CYS A 145 8.81 -5.97 5.56
N ASN A 146 8.60 -7.26 5.76
CA ASN A 146 9.22 -8.02 6.85
C ASN A 146 10.75 -8.00 6.77
N GLN A 147 11.34 -8.12 5.58
CA GLN A 147 12.79 -8.04 5.36
C GLN A 147 13.39 -6.73 5.85
N PHE A 148 12.65 -5.64 5.76
CA PHE A 148 13.10 -4.30 6.16
C PHE A 148 12.50 -3.80 7.48
N GLY A 149 11.96 -4.73 8.30
CA GLY A 149 11.43 -4.45 9.63
C GLY A 149 10.13 -3.64 9.63
N VAL A 150 9.44 -3.58 8.49
CA VAL A 150 8.17 -2.89 8.33
C VAL A 150 7.02 -3.86 8.62
N LYS A 151 6.06 -3.43 9.45
CA LYS A 151 4.84 -4.17 9.69
C LYS A 151 3.92 -4.09 8.46
N CYS A 152 3.45 -5.25 7.99
CA CYS A 152 2.46 -5.36 6.91
C CYS A 152 1.30 -6.21 7.38
N ILE A 153 0.08 -5.69 7.30
CA ILE A 153 -1.14 -6.34 7.83
C ILE A 153 -2.28 -6.27 6.81
N PRO A 154 -3.25 -7.20 6.87
CA PRO A 154 -4.49 -7.08 6.12
C PRO A 154 -5.38 -5.96 6.68
N PHE A 155 -6.30 -5.43 5.85
CA PHE A 155 -7.11 -4.29 6.25
C PHE A 155 -8.02 -4.60 7.46
N GLN A 156 -8.47 -5.84 7.63
CA GLN A 156 -9.26 -6.25 8.78
C GLN A 156 -8.50 -6.07 10.10
N ASP A 157 -7.19 -6.32 10.08
CA ASP A 157 -6.35 -6.15 11.27
C ASP A 157 -6.13 -4.67 11.57
N MET A 158 -6.02 -3.81 10.55
CA MET A 158 -6.03 -2.36 10.74
C MET A 158 -7.31 -1.90 11.45
N PHE A 159 -8.49 -2.39 11.04
CA PHE A 159 -9.75 -2.05 11.70
C PHE A 159 -9.78 -2.54 13.16
N ARG A 160 -9.27 -3.76 13.43
CA ARG A 160 -9.15 -4.28 14.81
C ARG A 160 -8.23 -3.42 15.68
N GLU A 161 -7.08 -3.02 15.14
CA GLU A 161 -6.13 -2.16 15.86
C GLU A 161 -6.69 -0.77 16.14
N LEU A 162 -7.55 -0.26 15.26
CA LEU A 162 -8.22 1.03 15.43
C LEU A 162 -9.51 0.92 16.25
N HIS A 163 -9.92 -0.28 16.67
CA HIS A 163 -11.21 -0.56 17.35
C HIS A 163 -12.42 -0.08 16.53
N GLU A 164 -12.32 -0.16 15.21
CA GLU A 164 -13.35 0.26 14.27
C GLU A 164 -14.12 -0.94 13.71
N THR A 165 -15.39 -0.71 13.38
CA THR A 165 -16.30 -1.66 12.72
C THR A 165 -16.93 -1.03 11.48
N TYR A 166 -17.38 -1.84 10.53
CA TYR A 166 -18.05 -1.38 9.31
C TYR A 166 -19.18 -2.32 8.89
#